data_c58f652d045f7bc6a384715fb6de1950
#
_entry.id   c58f652d045f7bc6a384715fb6de1950
#
_cell.length_a   1.000
_cell.length_b   1.000
_cell.length_c   1.000
_cell.angle_alpha   90.00
_cell.angle_beta   90.00
_cell.angle_gamma   90.00
#
_symmetry.space_group_name_H-M   'P 1'
#
loop_
_entity.id
_entity.type
_entity.pdbx_description
1 polymer ?
#
loop_
_entity_poly.entity_id
_entity_poly.type
_entity_poly.pdbx_seq_one_letter_code
_entity_poly.pdbx_strand_id
1 'polypeptide(L)'
;MIVGLHAVLFTDDPVATRAFLQDTLGLEPVDAGGGWLIFAGPPAELAAHPAEGQPHHEVYLMCDDIHATVADLEAKGAEFVGSVVEQRWGLLTKLRLPGGGELPLYEPRHPSPLTS
;
A
#
# COMPACT_ATOMS: atom_id res chain seq x y z
N MET A 1 -25.56 0.73 -6.18
CA MET A 1 -24.66 -0.41 -5.91
C MET A 1 -23.24 0.10 -5.78
N ILE A 2 -22.53 -0.33 -4.76
CA ILE A 2 -21.11 0.04 -4.58
C ILE A 2 -20.28 -0.83 -5.52
N VAL A 3 -19.35 -0.21 -6.29
CA VAL A 3 -18.60 -0.90 -7.34
C VAL A 3 -17.08 -0.93 -7.09
N GLY A 4 -16.58 -0.31 -6.02
CA GLY A 4 -15.15 -0.34 -5.74
C GLY A 4 -14.76 0.60 -4.62
N LEU A 5 -13.46 0.67 -4.36
CA LEU A 5 -12.85 1.59 -3.41
C LEU A 5 -11.87 2.48 -4.16
N HIS A 6 -11.77 3.73 -3.74
CA HIS A 6 -10.80 4.69 -4.26
C HIS A 6 -10.01 5.24 -3.07
N ALA A 7 -8.71 4.93 -3.01
CA ALA A 7 -7.83 5.43 -1.97
C ALA A 7 -6.96 6.56 -2.54
N VAL A 8 -6.69 7.57 -1.73
CA VAL A 8 -5.86 8.72 -2.14
C VAL A 8 -4.67 8.82 -1.20
N LEU A 9 -3.46 8.89 -1.78
CA LEU A 9 -2.23 9.19 -1.05
C LEU A 9 -1.92 10.67 -1.22
N PHE A 10 -1.98 11.42 -0.13
CA PHE A 10 -1.57 12.82 -0.16
C PHE A 10 -0.07 12.89 0.07
N THR A 11 0.66 13.61 -0.79
CA THR A 11 2.12 13.59 -0.81
C THR A 11 2.66 14.97 -1.19
N ASP A 12 3.86 15.27 -0.72
CA ASP A 12 4.55 16.52 -1.07
C ASP A 12 5.13 16.47 -2.49
N ASP A 13 5.28 15.28 -3.08
CA ASP A 13 5.79 15.13 -4.43
C ASP A 13 4.92 14.14 -5.22
N PRO A 14 3.79 14.62 -5.77
CA PRO A 14 2.89 13.73 -6.50
C PRO A 14 3.49 13.13 -7.77
N VAL A 15 4.38 13.85 -8.46
CA VAL A 15 5.02 13.33 -9.67
C VAL A 15 5.89 12.12 -9.34
N ALA A 16 6.76 12.22 -8.32
CA ALA A 16 7.61 11.12 -7.91
C ALA A 16 6.80 9.96 -7.33
N THR A 17 5.73 10.26 -6.58
CA THR A 17 4.88 9.23 -6.00
C THR A 17 4.14 8.46 -7.10
N ARG A 18 3.61 9.13 -8.12
CA ARG A 18 2.96 8.46 -9.27
C ARG A 18 3.96 7.56 -10.01
N ALA A 19 5.17 8.04 -10.24
CA ALA A 19 6.22 7.24 -10.87
C ALA A 19 6.55 5.99 -10.05
N PHE A 20 6.60 6.13 -8.71
CA PHE A 20 6.82 5.01 -7.80
C PHE A 20 5.70 3.97 -7.91
N LEU A 21 4.45 4.40 -7.94
CA LEU A 21 3.30 3.48 -8.07
C LEU A 21 3.36 2.70 -9.39
N GLN A 22 3.74 3.36 -10.47
CA GLN A 22 3.81 2.73 -11.78
C GLN A 22 5.05 1.86 -11.94
N ASP A 23 6.23 2.41 -11.68
CA ASP A 23 7.50 1.78 -12.04
C ASP A 23 7.98 0.79 -10.98
N THR A 24 7.80 1.10 -9.69
CA THR A 24 8.26 0.24 -8.60
C THR A 24 7.20 -0.77 -8.18
N LEU A 25 5.96 -0.33 -7.99
CA LEU A 25 4.87 -1.23 -7.59
C LEU A 25 4.18 -1.90 -8.78
N GLY A 26 4.40 -1.42 -10.00
CA GLY A 26 3.87 -2.05 -11.20
C GLY A 26 2.37 -1.86 -11.42
N LEU A 27 1.79 -0.78 -10.89
CA LEU A 27 0.37 -0.52 -11.04
C LEU A 27 0.11 0.19 -12.38
N GLU A 28 -1.01 -0.18 -13.04
CA GLU A 28 -1.36 0.36 -14.34
C GLU A 28 -2.18 1.65 -14.19
N PRO A 29 -1.72 2.79 -14.76
CA PRO A 29 -2.44 4.04 -14.65
C PRO A 29 -3.35 4.31 -15.84
N VAL A 30 -4.37 5.15 -15.57
CA VAL A 30 -5.16 5.81 -16.59
C VAL A 30 -5.06 7.32 -16.32
N ASP A 31 -4.84 8.11 -17.37
CA ASP A 31 -4.80 9.57 -17.23
C ASP A 31 -6.24 10.10 -17.25
N ALA A 32 -6.67 10.63 -16.11
CA ALA A 32 -7.99 11.22 -15.96
C ALA A 32 -8.06 12.68 -16.48
N GLY A 33 -6.94 13.19 -17.01
CA GLY A 33 -6.83 14.53 -17.56
C GLY A 33 -5.64 15.29 -17.01
N GLY A 34 -4.82 15.90 -17.90
CA GLY A 34 -3.73 16.77 -17.49
C GLY A 34 -2.63 16.13 -16.65
N GLY A 35 -2.40 14.82 -16.81
CA GLY A 35 -1.41 14.10 -16.03
C GLY A 35 -1.93 13.60 -14.67
N TRP A 36 -3.21 13.71 -14.41
CA TRP A 36 -3.84 13.25 -13.17
C TRP A 36 -4.09 11.74 -13.27
N LEU A 37 -3.09 10.95 -12.87
CA LEU A 37 -3.12 9.50 -13.02
C LEU A 37 -3.93 8.85 -11.92
N ILE A 38 -4.77 7.88 -12.29
CA ILE A 38 -5.49 7.00 -11.37
C ILE A 38 -5.04 5.57 -11.68
N PHE A 39 -4.60 4.85 -10.67
CA PHE A 39 -3.99 3.53 -10.83
C PHE A 39 -4.98 2.42 -10.50
N ALA A 40 -4.92 1.33 -11.25
CA ALA A 40 -5.63 0.12 -10.90
C ALA A 40 -4.98 -0.47 -9.65
N GLY A 41 -5.73 -0.60 -8.58
CA GLY A 41 -5.25 -1.20 -7.34
C GLY A 41 -5.45 -2.70 -7.30
N PRO A 42 -4.80 -3.39 -6.35
CA PRO A 42 -5.07 -4.81 -6.10
C PRO A 42 -6.45 -5.00 -5.47
N PRO A 43 -6.95 -6.24 -5.38
CA PRO A 43 -8.16 -6.53 -4.61
C PRO A 43 -8.05 -6.00 -3.18
N ALA A 44 -9.17 -5.62 -2.57
CA ALA A 44 -9.15 -4.91 -1.30
C ALA A 44 -10.00 -5.61 -0.23
N GLU A 45 -9.53 -5.51 1.01
CA GLU A 45 -10.29 -5.82 2.21
C GLU A 45 -10.68 -4.52 2.90
N LEU A 46 -11.78 -4.55 3.64
CA LEU A 46 -12.22 -3.40 4.42
C LEU A 46 -12.55 -3.87 5.84
N ALA A 47 -11.93 -3.22 6.82
CA ALA A 47 -12.15 -3.55 8.23
C ALA A 47 -12.46 -2.29 9.02
N ALA A 48 -13.17 -2.44 10.13
CA ALA A 48 -13.46 -1.35 11.05
C ALA A 48 -12.94 -1.73 12.44
N HIS A 49 -12.07 -0.91 12.98
CA HIS A 49 -11.47 -1.12 14.30
C HIS A 49 -11.78 0.06 15.21
N PRO A 50 -11.77 -0.15 16.54
CA PRO A 50 -11.91 0.97 17.49
C PRO A 50 -10.76 1.96 17.31
N ALA A 51 -11.08 3.25 17.26
CA ALA A 51 -10.07 4.30 17.22
C ALA A 51 -9.58 4.63 18.63
N GLU A 52 -8.25 4.72 18.80
CA GLU A 52 -7.62 5.14 20.05
C GLU A 52 -7.29 6.63 20.00
N GLY A 53 -8.25 7.45 19.62
CA GLY A 53 -8.07 8.88 19.41
C GLY A 53 -9.04 9.36 18.37
N GLN A 54 -8.57 10.24 17.47
CA GLN A 54 -9.41 10.73 16.39
C GLN A 54 -9.71 9.61 15.39
N PRO A 55 -10.96 9.49 14.91
CA PRO A 55 -11.27 8.59 13.81
C PRO A 55 -10.40 8.91 12.59
N HIS A 56 -9.88 7.86 11.93
CA HIS A 56 -8.97 8.01 10.80
C HIS A 56 -9.06 6.77 9.90
N HIS A 57 -8.38 6.80 8.78
CA HIS A 57 -8.30 5.69 7.86
C HIS A 57 -6.85 5.34 7.59
N GLU A 58 -6.59 4.05 7.40
CA GLU A 58 -5.26 3.54 7.07
C GLU A 58 -5.33 2.70 5.82
N VAL A 59 -4.26 2.74 5.03
CA VAL A 59 -4.11 1.92 3.84
C VAL A 59 -2.91 1.00 4.04
N TYR A 60 -3.09 -0.29 3.80
CA TYR A 60 -2.03 -1.27 3.87
C TYR A 60 -1.94 -1.99 2.54
N LEU A 61 -0.74 -2.23 2.05
CA LEU A 61 -0.52 -3.19 0.97
C LEU A 61 -0.44 -4.58 1.57
N MET A 62 -1.00 -5.56 0.86
CA MET A 62 -0.94 -6.96 1.28
C MET A 62 -0.01 -7.73 0.35
N CYS A 63 0.74 -8.68 0.90
CA CYS A 63 1.59 -9.58 0.12
C CYS A 63 1.47 -11.00 0.66
N ASP A 64 1.91 -11.96 -0.15
CA ASP A 64 1.87 -13.39 0.23
C ASP A 64 3.16 -13.84 0.90
N ASP A 65 4.29 -13.16 0.66
CA ASP A 65 5.59 -13.46 1.26
C ASP A 65 6.33 -12.15 1.46
N ILE A 66 6.34 -11.65 2.69
CA ILE A 66 6.87 -10.31 2.97
C ILE A 66 8.39 -10.23 2.77
N HIS A 67 9.13 -11.28 3.10
CA HIS A 67 10.59 -11.25 2.94
C HIS A 67 10.98 -11.23 1.46
N ALA A 68 10.30 -12.02 0.64
CA ALA A 68 10.53 -12.02 -0.81
C ALA A 68 10.09 -10.69 -1.44
N THR A 69 8.96 -10.14 -0.99
CA THR A 69 8.44 -8.87 -1.50
C THR A 69 9.37 -7.71 -1.15
N VAL A 70 9.86 -7.66 0.10
CA VAL A 70 10.81 -6.62 0.52
C VAL A 70 12.08 -6.70 -0.34
N ALA A 71 12.64 -7.90 -0.52
CA ALA A 71 13.85 -8.08 -1.33
C ALA A 71 13.63 -7.64 -2.78
N ASP A 72 12.49 -7.98 -3.37
CA ASP A 72 12.16 -7.61 -4.74
C ASP A 72 12.03 -6.09 -4.89
N LEU A 73 11.31 -5.44 -3.96
CA LEU A 73 11.12 -3.99 -4.00
C LEU A 73 12.41 -3.23 -3.72
N GLU A 74 13.26 -3.73 -2.81
CA GLU A 74 14.58 -3.12 -2.57
C GLU A 74 15.45 -3.20 -3.80
N ALA A 75 15.39 -4.30 -4.56
CA ALA A 75 16.12 -4.44 -5.82
C ALA A 75 15.67 -3.40 -6.86
N LYS A 76 14.45 -2.88 -6.73
CA LYS A 76 13.91 -1.82 -7.58
C LYS A 76 14.12 -0.41 -7.01
N GLY A 77 14.89 -0.30 -5.93
CA GLY A 77 15.23 0.98 -5.33
C GLY A 77 14.32 1.44 -4.20
N ALA A 78 13.37 0.62 -3.78
CA ALA A 78 12.49 0.98 -2.66
C ALA A 78 13.24 0.97 -1.34
N GLU A 79 12.83 1.84 -0.41
CA GLU A 79 13.38 1.91 0.93
C GLU A 79 12.30 1.56 1.94
N PHE A 80 12.70 0.87 3.01
CA PHE A 80 11.80 0.48 4.10
C PHE A 80 12.21 1.15 5.41
N VAL A 81 11.22 1.42 6.25
CA VAL A 81 11.43 1.99 7.57
C VAL A 81 11.47 0.86 8.58
N GLY A 82 12.67 0.58 9.08
CA GLY A 82 12.88 -0.49 10.05
C GLY A 82 12.84 -1.89 9.43
N SER A 83 12.83 -2.89 10.28
CA SER A 83 12.78 -4.29 9.87
C SER A 83 11.34 -4.82 9.92
N VAL A 84 11.14 -6.03 9.37
CA VAL A 84 9.86 -6.72 9.46
C VAL A 84 9.56 -7.07 10.92
N VAL A 85 8.36 -6.76 11.38
CA VAL A 85 7.90 -6.99 12.75
C VAL A 85 6.79 -8.03 12.72
N GLU A 86 6.81 -8.97 13.67
CA GLU A 86 5.76 -9.97 13.81
C GLU A 86 4.65 -9.45 14.73
N GLN A 87 3.41 -9.50 14.24
CA GLN A 87 2.20 -9.20 14.98
C GLN A 87 1.31 -10.44 15.00
N ARG A 88 0.29 -10.45 15.88
CA ARG A 88 -0.66 -11.58 15.93
C ARG A 88 -1.32 -11.83 14.58
N TRP A 89 -1.61 -10.77 13.85
CA TRP A 89 -2.40 -10.81 12.61
C TRP A 89 -1.53 -10.86 11.36
N GLY A 90 -0.22 -10.79 11.48
CA GLY A 90 0.66 -10.89 10.33
C GLY A 90 2.04 -10.33 10.55
N LEU A 91 2.82 -10.32 9.49
CA LEU A 91 4.15 -9.71 9.45
C LEU A 91 4.04 -8.34 8.79
N LEU A 92 4.68 -7.33 9.36
CA LEU A 92 4.48 -5.93 8.98
C LEU A 92 5.80 -5.21 8.79
N THR A 93 5.88 -4.38 7.76
CA THR A 93 6.92 -3.36 7.59
C THR A 93 6.29 -2.13 6.93
N LYS A 94 7.09 -1.10 6.68
CA LYS A 94 6.60 0.13 6.07
C LYS A 94 7.50 0.55 4.93
N LEU A 95 6.89 0.83 3.79
CA LEU A 95 7.55 1.44 2.64
C LEU A 95 7.67 2.95 2.85
N ARG A 96 8.83 3.50 2.53
CA ARG A 96 9.01 4.94 2.47
C ARG A 96 8.56 5.43 1.10
N LEU A 97 7.64 6.39 1.08
CA LEU A 97 7.13 6.94 -0.18
C LEU A 97 7.98 8.14 -0.63
N PRO A 98 8.20 8.31 -1.95
CA PRO A 98 8.75 9.56 -2.46
C PRO A 98 7.80 10.72 -2.13
N GLY A 99 8.36 11.87 -1.73
CA GLY A 99 7.54 13.00 -1.33
C GLY A 99 7.07 12.95 0.11
N GLY A 100 7.58 11.99 0.89
CA GLY A 100 7.26 11.84 2.31
C GLY A 100 6.10 10.90 2.58
N GLY A 101 6.03 10.41 3.79
CA GLY A 101 5.02 9.47 4.21
C GLY A 101 5.47 8.01 4.09
N GLU A 102 4.67 7.16 4.68
CA GLU A 102 4.94 5.72 4.76
C GLU A 102 3.70 4.95 4.33
N LEU A 103 3.93 3.82 3.67
CA LEU A 103 2.87 2.92 3.25
C LEU A 103 3.13 1.56 3.87
N PRO A 104 2.30 1.13 4.83
CA PRO A 104 2.47 -0.18 5.45
C PRO A 104 2.30 -1.31 4.44
N LEU A 105 3.13 -2.34 4.61
CA LEU A 105 3.08 -3.57 3.83
C LEU A 105 2.98 -4.73 4.83
N TYR A 106 2.04 -5.66 4.62
CA TYR A 106 1.93 -6.79 5.52
C TYR A 106 1.59 -8.10 4.81
N GLU A 107 2.06 -9.18 5.42
CA GLU A 107 1.70 -10.54 5.05
C GLU A 107 0.65 -11.02 6.06
N PRO A 108 -0.62 -11.20 5.65
CA PRO A 108 -1.69 -11.55 6.59
C PRO A 108 -1.51 -12.95 7.18
N ARG A 109 -1.83 -13.08 8.45
CA ARG A 109 -1.96 -14.36 9.16
C ARG A 109 -3.34 -14.45 9.80
N HIS A 110 -4.34 -13.96 9.09
CA HIS A 110 -5.74 -13.99 9.48
C HIS A 110 -6.57 -14.48 8.30
N PRO A 111 -7.79 -15.01 8.53
CA PRO A 111 -8.68 -15.32 7.42
C PRO A 111 -9.00 -14.09 6.60
N SER A 112 -9.17 -14.27 5.31
CA SER A 112 -9.48 -13.17 4.39
C SER A 112 -10.68 -13.51 3.52
N PRO A 113 -11.59 -12.57 3.28
CA PRO A 113 -12.68 -12.78 2.33
C PRO A 113 -12.20 -12.83 0.88
N LEU A 114 -10.94 -12.45 0.62
CA LEU A 114 -10.35 -12.50 -0.72
C LEU A 114 -9.84 -13.88 -1.09
N THR A 115 -9.61 -14.75 -0.09
CA THR A 115 -9.18 -16.13 -0.31
C THR A 115 -10.31 -17.07 0.05
N SER A 116 -10.59 -18.01 -0.82
CA SER A 116 -11.63 -19.01 -0.62
C SER A 116 -11.08 -20.26 0.05
#